data_c17dba09826ca533a616c55835b5dcc7
#
_entry.id   c17dba09826ca533a616c55835b5dcc7
#
_cell.length_a   1.000
_cell.length_b   1.000
_cell.length_c   1.000
_cell.angle_alpha   90.00
_cell.angle_beta   90.00
_cell.angle_gamma   90.00
#
_symmetry.space_group_name_H-M   'P 1'
#
loop_
_entity.id
_entity.type
_entity.pdbx_description
1 polymer ?
#
loop_
_entity_poly.entity_id
_entity_poly.type
_entity_poly.pdbx_seq_one_letter_code
_entity_poly.pdbx_strand_id
1 'polypeptide(L)'
;MKNVIFLIIIAVIILVILITSFVIFVDKRELNNLKNQPFTLSENFTYTAHTGCVGTPDNSLEAIKTGAECGADIVEFDLYFTKDDEPVLSHDKPTGNEFTLDQAFEKVSEYEDLKVNVDLKSYGSLEKVVECAEKHEIKDRIFFTGIFSEDVEAVKKACPDIEYYLNYEIEKESKQTDEYLNNLIETVKESGAVGINCHYKNVTEKMVKAFRENGLLVSVWTVNDEKDMYKVLQLQPDNITTRNPDILGDIVK
;
A
#
# COMPACT_ATOMS: atom_id res chain seq x y z
N MET A 1 -41.38 3.35 39.81
CA MET A 1 -40.05 2.82 39.40
C MET A 1 -39.99 2.47 37.91
N LYS A 2 -40.85 1.61 37.35
CA LYS A 2 -40.78 1.22 35.91
C LYS A 2 -40.81 2.40 34.94
N ASN A 3 -41.70 3.40 35.17
CA ASN A 3 -41.78 4.58 34.28
C ASN A 3 -40.54 5.48 34.35
N VAL A 4 -39.87 5.57 35.49
CA VAL A 4 -38.63 6.35 35.63
C VAL A 4 -37.49 5.68 34.89
N ILE A 5 -37.36 4.35 35.01
CA ILE A 5 -36.36 3.56 34.28
C ILE A 5 -36.58 3.71 32.76
N PHE A 6 -37.82 3.64 32.28
CA PHE A 6 -38.17 3.80 30.91
C PHE A 6 -37.79 5.20 30.35
N LEU A 7 -38.06 6.27 31.12
CA LEU A 7 -37.66 7.64 30.74
C LEU A 7 -36.12 7.80 30.70
N ILE A 8 -35.41 7.18 31.63
CA ILE A 8 -33.93 7.20 31.60
C ILE A 8 -33.38 6.50 30.35
N ILE A 9 -33.95 5.35 29.97
CA ILE A 9 -33.54 4.62 28.76
C ILE A 9 -33.77 5.50 27.52
N ILE A 10 -34.92 6.13 27.39
CA ILE A 10 -35.20 7.04 26.27
C ILE A 10 -34.22 8.21 26.23
N ALA A 11 -33.93 8.83 27.37
CA ALA A 11 -32.98 9.93 27.45
C ALA A 11 -31.57 9.50 27.02
N VAL A 12 -31.12 8.30 27.42
CA VAL A 12 -29.83 7.73 27.00
C VAL A 12 -29.80 7.47 25.49
N ILE A 13 -30.87 6.90 24.92
CA ILE A 13 -30.96 6.65 23.47
C ILE A 13 -30.88 7.98 22.69
N ILE A 14 -31.64 8.99 23.13
CA ILE A 14 -31.61 10.32 22.48
C ILE A 14 -30.21 10.92 22.57
N LEU A 15 -29.55 10.83 23.72
CA LEU A 15 -28.19 11.33 23.91
C LEU A 15 -27.19 10.63 22.95
N VAL A 16 -27.27 9.30 22.84
CA VAL A 16 -26.44 8.52 21.91
C VAL A 16 -26.67 8.97 20.46
N ILE A 17 -27.95 9.12 20.05
CA ILE A 17 -28.27 9.61 18.69
C ILE A 17 -27.69 11.00 18.44
N LEU A 18 -27.81 11.92 19.40
CA LEU A 18 -27.25 13.27 19.27
C LEU A 18 -25.73 13.26 19.17
N ILE A 19 -25.05 12.45 19.99
CA ILE A 19 -23.58 12.32 19.95
C ILE A 19 -23.14 11.74 18.61
N THR A 20 -23.77 10.65 18.14
CA THR A 20 -23.41 10.04 16.85
C THR A 20 -23.67 10.99 15.68
N SER A 21 -24.80 11.71 15.69
CA SER A 21 -25.11 12.71 14.67
C SER A 21 -24.11 13.87 14.66
N PHE A 22 -23.67 14.31 15.83
CA PHE A 22 -22.65 15.35 15.96
C PHE A 22 -21.28 14.87 15.43
N VAL A 23 -20.86 13.65 15.78
CA VAL A 23 -19.61 13.05 15.27
C VAL A 23 -19.64 12.97 13.74
N ILE A 24 -20.74 12.45 13.16
CA ILE A 24 -20.90 12.38 11.70
C ILE A 24 -20.85 13.77 11.05
N PHE A 25 -21.47 14.77 11.68
CA PHE A 25 -21.44 16.15 11.19
C PHE A 25 -20.01 16.72 11.18
N VAL A 26 -19.26 16.53 12.26
CA VAL A 26 -17.86 16.99 12.38
C VAL A 26 -16.99 16.31 11.32
N ASP A 27 -17.14 15.01 11.15
CA ASP A 27 -16.39 14.19 10.19
C ASP A 27 -16.64 14.65 8.74
N LYS A 28 -17.91 14.85 8.36
CA LYS A 28 -18.29 15.40 7.05
C LYS A 28 -17.74 16.81 6.81
N ARG A 29 -17.73 17.64 7.84
CA ARG A 29 -17.18 19.00 7.74
C ARG A 29 -15.66 18.96 7.54
N GLU A 30 -14.96 18.09 8.26
CA GLU A 30 -13.50 17.89 8.10
C GLU A 30 -13.19 17.42 6.67
N LEU A 31 -13.88 16.38 6.19
CA LEU A 31 -13.71 15.88 4.82
C LEU A 31 -13.95 16.98 3.77
N ASN A 32 -15.04 17.76 3.91
CA ASN A 32 -15.30 18.87 3.00
C ASN A 32 -14.20 19.93 3.01
N ASN A 33 -13.62 20.21 4.18
CA ASN A 33 -12.49 21.13 4.28
C ASN A 33 -11.26 20.58 3.55
N LEU A 34 -10.95 19.29 3.71
CA LEU A 34 -9.84 18.62 3.02
C LEU A 34 -10.03 18.61 1.49
N LYS A 35 -11.23 18.33 1.01
CA LYS A 35 -11.59 18.39 -0.43
C LYS A 35 -11.35 19.76 -1.06
N ASN A 36 -11.46 20.83 -0.28
CA ASN A 36 -11.25 22.20 -0.75
C ASN A 36 -9.80 22.68 -0.58
N GLN A 37 -8.91 21.89 0.02
CA GLN A 37 -7.48 22.22 0.12
C GLN A 37 -6.77 21.77 -1.16
N PRO A 38 -6.02 22.65 -1.83
CA PRO A 38 -5.23 22.26 -2.98
C PRO A 38 -4.10 21.33 -2.52
N PHE A 39 -3.80 20.34 -3.33
CA PHE A 39 -2.60 19.50 -3.21
C PHE A 39 -1.92 19.40 -4.57
N THR A 40 -0.66 19.03 -4.57
CA THR A 40 0.10 18.72 -5.78
C THR A 40 0.62 17.30 -5.67
N LEU A 41 0.55 16.55 -6.75
CA LEU A 41 1.15 15.22 -6.81
C LEU A 41 2.66 15.34 -7.00
N SER A 42 3.43 14.34 -6.57
CA SER A 42 4.83 14.19 -6.98
C SER A 42 4.90 14.01 -8.50
N GLU A 43 6.04 14.33 -9.11
CA GLU A 43 6.20 14.30 -10.59
C GLU A 43 5.86 12.93 -11.21
N ASN A 44 6.18 11.85 -10.48
CA ASN A 44 5.96 10.47 -10.93
C ASN A 44 4.98 9.74 -10.00
N PHE A 45 3.99 10.46 -9.46
CA PHE A 45 3.00 9.86 -8.57
C PHE A 45 2.29 8.68 -9.23
N THR A 46 2.19 7.61 -8.49
CA THR A 46 1.41 6.42 -8.85
C THR A 46 0.49 6.02 -7.71
N TYR A 47 -0.54 5.24 -8.01
CA TYR A 47 -1.29 4.57 -6.96
C TYR A 47 -1.45 3.08 -7.23
N THR A 48 -1.40 2.32 -6.14
CA THR A 48 -1.43 0.87 -6.15
C THR A 48 -2.77 0.36 -5.67
N ALA A 49 -3.43 -0.47 -6.47
CA ALA A 49 -4.57 -1.26 -6.02
C ALA A 49 -4.05 -2.44 -5.16
N HIS A 50 -4.26 -2.34 -3.85
CA HIS A 50 -3.96 -3.42 -2.90
C HIS A 50 -4.83 -4.64 -3.20
N THR A 51 -4.30 -5.83 -2.99
CA THR A 51 -5.10 -7.06 -3.10
C THR A 51 -6.42 -6.96 -2.34
N GLY A 52 -7.48 -7.56 -2.87
CA GLY A 52 -8.84 -7.41 -2.32
C GLY A 52 -9.48 -6.03 -2.53
N CYS A 53 -8.99 -5.24 -3.49
CA CYS A 53 -9.55 -3.93 -3.81
C CYS A 53 -11.01 -4.01 -4.24
N VAL A 54 -11.78 -2.96 -3.91
CA VAL A 54 -13.22 -2.84 -4.24
C VAL A 54 -14.05 -4.06 -3.79
N GLY A 55 -13.62 -4.72 -2.71
CA GLY A 55 -14.32 -5.86 -2.12
C GLY A 55 -14.13 -7.19 -2.85
N THR A 56 -13.19 -7.30 -3.78
CA THR A 56 -12.79 -8.57 -4.37
C THR A 56 -12.09 -9.48 -3.34
N PRO A 57 -12.00 -10.80 -3.57
CA PRO A 57 -11.20 -11.66 -2.71
C PRO A 57 -9.72 -11.25 -2.70
N ASP A 58 -9.08 -11.32 -1.54
CA ASP A 58 -7.63 -11.11 -1.44
C ASP A 58 -6.86 -12.14 -2.29
N ASN A 59 -5.73 -11.73 -2.85
CA ASN A 59 -4.82 -12.59 -3.62
C ASN A 59 -5.51 -13.35 -4.75
N SER A 60 -6.38 -12.66 -5.49
CA SER A 60 -7.19 -13.25 -6.57
C SER A 60 -6.93 -12.56 -7.92
N LEU A 61 -7.17 -13.32 -9.00
CA LEU A 61 -7.13 -12.77 -10.36
C LEU A 61 -8.20 -11.69 -10.59
N GLU A 62 -9.31 -11.77 -9.83
CA GLU A 62 -10.35 -10.74 -9.84
C GLU A 62 -9.86 -9.42 -9.24
N ALA A 63 -9.06 -9.45 -8.17
CA ALA A 63 -8.45 -8.25 -7.59
C ALA A 63 -7.50 -7.57 -8.60
N ILE A 64 -6.66 -8.34 -9.31
CA ILE A 64 -5.78 -7.83 -10.36
C ILE A 64 -6.59 -7.12 -11.46
N LYS A 65 -7.60 -7.82 -11.99
CA LYS A 65 -8.50 -7.29 -13.02
C LYS A 65 -9.18 -5.99 -12.55
N THR A 66 -9.78 -6.01 -11.36
CA THR A 66 -10.54 -4.87 -10.83
C THR A 66 -9.63 -3.67 -10.58
N GLY A 67 -8.43 -3.89 -10.03
CA GLY A 67 -7.44 -2.83 -9.86
C GLY A 67 -7.07 -2.14 -11.18
N ALA A 68 -6.80 -2.93 -12.21
CA ALA A 68 -6.51 -2.42 -13.56
C ALA A 68 -7.70 -1.64 -14.16
N GLU A 69 -8.92 -2.19 -14.05
CA GLU A 69 -10.14 -1.55 -14.57
C GLU A 69 -10.51 -0.26 -13.83
N CYS A 70 -10.11 -0.11 -12.55
CA CYS A 70 -10.20 1.15 -11.81
C CYS A 70 -9.15 2.19 -12.25
N GLY A 71 -8.22 1.82 -13.13
CA GLY A 71 -7.18 2.69 -13.65
C GLY A 71 -6.00 2.89 -12.70
N ALA A 72 -5.76 1.95 -11.78
CA ALA A 72 -4.56 1.95 -10.96
C ALA A 72 -3.32 1.73 -11.83
N ASP A 73 -2.24 2.44 -11.52
CA ASP A 73 -0.96 2.29 -12.21
C ASP A 73 -0.28 0.97 -11.87
N ILE A 74 -0.58 0.46 -10.67
CA ILE A 74 0.06 -0.71 -10.07
C ILE A 74 -1.02 -1.58 -9.42
N VAL A 75 -0.92 -2.89 -9.59
CA VAL A 75 -1.64 -3.87 -8.75
C VAL A 75 -0.65 -4.52 -7.80
N GLU A 76 -1.13 -4.86 -6.61
CA GLU A 76 -0.31 -5.54 -5.61
C GLU A 76 -0.96 -6.88 -5.24
N PHE A 77 -0.13 -7.85 -4.98
CA PHE A 77 -0.50 -9.11 -4.35
C PHE A 77 0.63 -9.66 -3.49
N ASP A 78 0.25 -10.43 -2.48
CA ASP A 78 1.17 -11.11 -1.59
C ASP A 78 1.72 -12.38 -2.24
N LEU A 79 3.03 -12.61 -2.15
CA LEU A 79 3.70 -13.80 -2.67
C LEU A 79 4.21 -14.66 -1.53
N TYR A 80 3.84 -15.93 -1.55
CA TYR A 80 4.32 -16.96 -0.63
C TYR A 80 4.85 -18.17 -1.40
N PHE A 81 5.92 -18.80 -0.91
CA PHE A 81 6.43 -20.04 -1.49
C PHE A 81 5.88 -21.26 -0.75
N THR A 82 5.33 -22.22 -1.47
CA THR A 82 4.86 -23.49 -0.90
C THR A 82 6.01 -24.35 -0.37
N LYS A 83 5.70 -25.48 0.25
CA LYS A 83 6.73 -26.43 0.70
C LYS A 83 7.56 -27.04 -0.44
N ASP A 84 6.97 -27.11 -1.62
CA ASP A 84 7.61 -27.61 -2.85
C ASP A 84 8.28 -26.46 -3.63
N ASP A 85 8.43 -25.29 -2.97
CA ASP A 85 9.07 -24.10 -3.50
C ASP A 85 8.37 -23.53 -4.74
N GLU A 86 7.03 -23.65 -4.81
CA GLU A 86 6.22 -23.03 -5.85
C GLU A 86 5.68 -21.68 -5.38
N PRO A 87 5.86 -20.58 -6.16
CA PRO A 87 5.34 -19.27 -5.83
C PRO A 87 3.84 -19.18 -6.08
N VAL A 88 3.09 -18.80 -5.05
CA VAL A 88 1.62 -18.68 -5.07
C VAL A 88 1.17 -17.36 -4.41
N LEU A 89 -0.02 -16.90 -4.76
CA LEU A 89 -0.61 -15.70 -4.20
C LEU A 89 -1.20 -16.02 -2.82
N SER A 90 -0.53 -15.60 -1.76
CA SER A 90 -1.01 -15.78 -0.40
C SER A 90 -0.32 -14.85 0.59
N HIS A 91 -1.07 -14.28 1.52
CA HIS A 91 -0.51 -13.52 2.64
C HIS A 91 0.08 -14.45 3.72
N ASP A 92 -0.62 -15.55 3.99
CA ASP A 92 -0.23 -16.54 5.00
C ASP A 92 0.20 -17.85 4.35
N LYS A 93 0.57 -18.82 5.19
CA LYS A 93 1.01 -20.13 4.73
C LYS A 93 -0.05 -20.80 3.82
N PRO A 94 0.33 -21.15 2.59
CA PRO A 94 -0.60 -21.72 1.60
C PRO A 94 -1.31 -22.98 2.06
N THR A 95 -2.55 -23.13 1.62
CA THR A 95 -3.46 -24.25 1.92
C THR A 95 -3.59 -25.23 0.76
N GLY A 96 -3.17 -24.81 -0.46
CA GLY A 96 -3.17 -25.62 -1.68
C GLY A 96 -4.29 -25.26 -2.68
N ASN A 97 -4.99 -24.13 -2.44
CA ASN A 97 -6.05 -23.63 -3.33
C ASN A 97 -5.74 -22.23 -3.90
N GLU A 98 -4.52 -21.74 -3.67
CA GLU A 98 -4.09 -20.42 -4.07
C GLU A 98 -3.85 -20.35 -5.59
N PHE A 99 -4.01 -19.17 -6.16
CA PHE A 99 -3.56 -18.90 -7.53
C PHE A 99 -2.03 -18.97 -7.59
N THR A 100 -1.50 -19.50 -8.70
CA THR A 100 -0.06 -19.50 -8.94
C THR A 100 0.40 -18.13 -9.42
N LEU A 101 1.70 -17.84 -9.23
CA LEU A 101 2.31 -16.65 -9.79
C LEU A 101 2.16 -16.60 -11.33
N ASP A 102 2.24 -17.76 -11.98
CA ASP A 102 2.08 -17.88 -13.43
C ASP A 102 0.70 -17.36 -13.90
N GLN A 103 -0.37 -17.74 -13.20
CA GLN A 103 -1.73 -17.26 -13.48
C GLN A 103 -1.87 -15.73 -13.22
N ALA A 104 -1.20 -15.23 -12.18
CA ALA A 104 -1.24 -13.80 -11.86
C ALA A 104 -0.53 -12.99 -12.93
N PHE A 105 0.66 -13.40 -13.35
CA PHE A 105 1.43 -12.70 -14.39
C PHE A 105 0.78 -12.83 -15.77
N GLU A 106 0.15 -13.96 -16.10
CA GLU A 106 -0.70 -14.07 -17.28
C GLU A 106 -1.82 -13.02 -17.24
N LYS A 107 -2.50 -12.85 -16.09
CA LYS A 107 -3.55 -11.84 -15.94
C LYS A 107 -3.04 -10.41 -16.08
N VAL A 108 -1.87 -10.10 -15.52
CA VAL A 108 -1.23 -8.78 -15.63
C VAL A 108 -0.83 -8.47 -17.08
N SER A 109 -0.35 -9.48 -17.83
CA SER A 109 0.09 -9.30 -19.21
C SER A 109 -1.03 -8.90 -20.18
N GLU A 110 -2.30 -9.08 -19.78
CA GLU A 110 -3.46 -8.58 -20.54
C GLU A 110 -3.54 -7.03 -20.59
N TYR A 111 -2.78 -6.32 -19.72
CA TYR A 111 -2.78 -4.86 -19.59
C TYR A 111 -1.37 -4.32 -19.89
N GLU A 112 -1.23 -3.51 -20.93
CA GLU A 112 0.07 -3.12 -21.49
C GLU A 112 0.94 -2.33 -20.49
N ASP A 113 0.37 -1.35 -19.78
CA ASP A 113 1.11 -0.43 -18.90
C ASP A 113 1.03 -0.77 -17.41
N LEU A 114 0.30 -1.83 -17.04
CA LEU A 114 0.08 -2.19 -15.64
C LEU A 114 1.35 -2.72 -15.00
N LYS A 115 1.78 -2.06 -13.91
CA LYS A 115 2.90 -2.53 -13.08
C LYS A 115 2.41 -3.44 -11.95
N VAL A 116 3.33 -4.18 -11.37
CA VAL A 116 3.05 -5.11 -10.27
C VAL A 116 3.97 -4.86 -9.10
N ASN A 117 3.39 -4.66 -7.94
CA ASN A 117 4.06 -4.81 -6.67
C ASN A 117 3.90 -6.25 -6.17
N VAL A 118 4.97 -7.02 -6.17
CA VAL A 118 5.02 -8.35 -5.57
C VAL A 118 5.47 -8.21 -4.12
N ASP A 119 4.54 -8.33 -3.17
CA ASP A 119 4.82 -8.20 -1.74
C ASP A 119 5.26 -9.54 -1.14
N LEU A 120 6.56 -9.68 -0.84
CA LEU A 120 7.17 -10.93 -0.39
C LEU A 120 6.76 -11.25 1.04
N LYS A 121 6.08 -12.38 1.24
CA LYS A 121 5.66 -12.90 2.56
C LYS A 121 6.51 -14.09 3.02
N SER A 122 7.20 -14.72 2.09
CA SER A 122 8.21 -15.75 2.39
C SER A 122 9.28 -15.76 1.32
N TYR A 123 10.40 -16.36 1.65
CA TYR A 123 11.57 -16.44 0.75
C TYR A 123 11.78 -17.90 0.33
N GLY A 124 11.68 -18.16 -0.96
CA GLY A 124 12.01 -19.39 -1.65
C GLY A 124 12.99 -19.10 -2.79
N SER A 125 12.93 -19.85 -3.88
CA SER A 125 13.71 -19.57 -5.10
C SER A 125 13.16 -18.34 -5.82
N LEU A 126 13.60 -17.15 -5.40
CA LEU A 126 13.17 -15.87 -5.98
C LEU A 126 13.46 -15.78 -7.48
N GLU A 127 14.45 -16.52 -7.98
CA GLU A 127 14.76 -16.65 -9.40
C GLU A 127 13.54 -17.12 -10.22
N LYS A 128 12.68 -17.97 -9.64
CA LYS A 128 11.41 -18.40 -10.27
C LYS A 128 10.46 -17.23 -10.55
N VAL A 129 10.50 -16.19 -9.72
CA VAL A 129 9.69 -14.99 -9.92
C VAL A 129 10.17 -14.25 -11.17
N VAL A 130 11.48 -14.10 -11.32
CA VAL A 130 12.09 -13.46 -12.49
C VAL A 130 11.84 -14.27 -13.75
N GLU A 131 12.06 -15.59 -13.71
CA GLU A 131 11.79 -16.48 -14.84
C GLU A 131 10.31 -16.44 -15.29
N CYS A 132 9.39 -16.38 -14.32
CA CYS A 132 7.97 -16.25 -14.60
C CYS A 132 7.64 -14.88 -15.22
N ALA A 133 8.24 -13.79 -14.72
CA ALA A 133 8.04 -12.46 -15.27
C ALA A 133 8.62 -12.34 -16.71
N GLU A 134 9.76 -12.97 -16.99
CA GLU A 134 10.34 -13.05 -18.32
C GLU A 134 9.44 -13.85 -19.30
N LYS A 135 8.89 -14.96 -18.84
CA LYS A 135 7.94 -15.78 -19.63
C LYS A 135 6.73 -14.97 -20.10
N HIS A 136 6.22 -14.08 -19.26
CA HIS A 136 5.05 -13.23 -19.54
C HIS A 136 5.42 -11.84 -20.11
N GLU A 137 6.70 -11.58 -20.37
CA GLU A 137 7.22 -10.30 -20.91
C GLU A 137 6.90 -9.08 -20.04
N ILE A 138 6.89 -9.26 -18.69
CA ILE A 138 6.56 -8.22 -17.71
C ILE A 138 7.69 -7.92 -16.72
N LYS A 139 8.91 -8.44 -16.95
CA LYS A 139 10.04 -8.26 -16.02
C LYS A 139 10.30 -6.79 -15.67
N ASP A 140 10.23 -5.90 -16.63
CA ASP A 140 10.47 -4.47 -16.45
C ASP A 140 9.30 -3.73 -15.78
N ARG A 141 8.21 -4.45 -15.48
CA ARG A 141 6.99 -3.92 -14.87
C ARG A 141 6.78 -4.41 -13.42
N ILE A 142 7.65 -5.28 -12.91
CA ILE A 142 7.56 -5.78 -11.54
C ILE A 142 8.57 -5.08 -10.63
N PHE A 143 8.22 -4.93 -9.37
CA PHE A 143 9.11 -4.58 -8.29
C PHE A 143 8.67 -5.28 -7.01
N PHE A 144 9.54 -5.30 -6.00
CA PHE A 144 9.26 -5.98 -4.73
C PHE A 144 8.99 -5.01 -3.57
N THR A 145 8.09 -5.43 -2.68
CA THR A 145 7.95 -4.94 -1.30
C THR A 145 7.99 -6.13 -0.33
N GLY A 146 7.75 -5.90 0.97
CA GLY A 146 7.90 -6.96 1.98
C GLY A 146 9.34 -7.31 2.31
N ILE A 147 10.30 -6.46 1.90
CA ILE A 147 11.73 -6.68 2.11
C ILE A 147 12.19 -5.84 3.30
N PHE A 148 12.72 -6.50 4.32
CA PHE A 148 13.35 -5.87 5.47
C PHE A 148 14.88 -5.92 5.36
N SER A 149 15.59 -5.21 6.24
CA SER A 149 17.05 -5.08 6.15
C SER A 149 17.78 -6.42 6.15
N GLU A 150 17.28 -7.41 6.87
CA GLU A 150 17.82 -8.77 6.93
C GLU A 150 17.67 -9.56 5.63
N ASP A 151 16.73 -9.20 4.77
CA ASP A 151 16.40 -9.94 3.55
C ASP A 151 17.15 -9.40 2.32
N VAL A 152 17.69 -8.18 2.41
CA VAL A 152 18.29 -7.43 1.31
C VAL A 152 19.34 -8.23 0.55
N GLU A 153 20.28 -8.88 1.25
CA GLU A 153 21.36 -9.63 0.62
C GLU A 153 20.84 -10.83 -0.19
N ALA A 154 19.79 -11.50 0.30
CA ALA A 154 19.16 -12.61 -0.40
C ALA A 154 18.48 -12.14 -1.69
N VAL A 155 17.73 -11.04 -1.62
CA VAL A 155 17.04 -10.46 -2.76
C VAL A 155 18.03 -9.96 -3.82
N LYS A 156 19.05 -9.19 -3.42
CA LYS A 156 20.08 -8.69 -4.35
C LYS A 156 20.83 -9.82 -5.07
N LYS A 157 21.05 -10.94 -4.38
CA LYS A 157 21.72 -12.09 -4.96
C LYS A 157 20.84 -12.83 -5.97
N ALA A 158 19.56 -13.03 -5.65
CA ALA A 158 18.63 -13.79 -6.48
C ALA A 158 18.04 -12.96 -7.63
N CYS A 159 17.77 -11.67 -7.39
CA CYS A 159 17.07 -10.79 -8.32
C CYS A 159 17.80 -9.44 -8.46
N PRO A 160 19.05 -9.41 -8.95
CA PRO A 160 19.88 -8.20 -8.96
C PRO A 160 19.32 -7.07 -9.84
N ASP A 161 18.48 -7.40 -10.82
CA ASP A 161 17.90 -6.45 -11.78
C ASP A 161 16.49 -6.00 -11.43
N ILE A 162 15.90 -6.53 -10.34
CA ILE A 162 14.55 -6.14 -9.93
C ILE A 162 14.62 -5.05 -8.86
N GLU A 163 13.96 -3.93 -9.11
CA GLU A 163 13.82 -2.85 -8.15
C GLU A 163 13.03 -3.30 -6.93
N TYR A 164 13.30 -2.71 -5.77
CA TYR A 164 12.53 -2.97 -4.55
C TYR A 164 12.49 -1.76 -3.63
N TYR A 165 11.46 -1.71 -2.81
CA TYR A 165 11.36 -0.79 -1.68
C TYR A 165 11.74 -1.51 -0.39
N LEU A 166 12.45 -0.80 0.50
CA LEU A 166 12.71 -1.30 1.84
C LEU A 166 11.48 -1.09 2.72
N ASN A 167 10.93 -2.15 3.28
CA ASN A 167 9.87 -2.04 4.29
C ASN A 167 10.46 -1.57 5.62
N TYR A 168 9.84 -0.56 6.21
CA TYR A 168 10.35 0.01 7.45
C TYR A 168 9.22 0.54 8.35
N GLU A 169 9.37 0.33 9.65
CA GLU A 169 8.45 0.85 10.66
C GLU A 169 8.89 2.25 11.10
N ILE A 170 8.17 3.27 10.65
CA ILE A 170 8.53 4.67 10.90
C ILE A 170 8.17 5.07 12.33
N GLU A 171 9.11 5.67 13.04
CA GLU A 171 8.88 6.26 14.35
C GLU A 171 7.87 7.43 14.27
N LYS A 172 7.17 7.67 15.38
CA LYS A 172 6.23 8.80 15.51
C LYS A 172 6.91 10.13 15.19
N GLU A 173 6.16 11.07 14.64
CA GLU A 173 6.64 12.41 14.25
C GLU A 173 7.53 13.08 15.32
N SER A 174 7.14 12.99 16.61
CA SER A 174 7.91 13.58 17.72
C SER A 174 9.33 13.03 17.88
N LYS A 175 9.65 11.88 17.25
CA LYS A 175 10.97 11.26 17.26
C LYS A 175 11.73 11.43 15.94
N GLN A 176 11.12 12.01 14.91
CA GLN A 176 11.73 12.22 13.59
C GLN A 176 12.65 13.43 13.60
N THR A 177 13.74 13.33 14.33
CA THR A 177 14.83 14.32 14.30
C THR A 177 15.56 14.30 12.96
N ASP A 178 16.37 15.31 12.67
CA ASP A 178 17.22 15.29 11.45
C ASP A 178 18.19 14.12 11.48
N GLU A 179 18.74 13.79 12.64
CA GLU A 179 19.62 12.63 12.82
C GLU A 179 18.89 11.31 12.50
N TYR A 180 17.65 11.15 13.00
CA TYR A 180 16.83 9.97 12.68
C TYR A 180 16.58 9.85 11.17
N LEU A 181 16.17 10.93 10.51
CA LEU A 181 15.90 10.93 9.07
C LEU A 181 17.15 10.66 8.24
N ASN A 182 18.29 11.25 8.62
CA ASN A 182 19.56 11.00 7.95
C ASN A 182 19.99 9.53 8.08
N ASN A 183 19.89 8.94 9.26
CA ASN A 183 20.20 7.52 9.47
C ASN A 183 19.28 6.62 8.66
N LEU A 184 17.98 6.93 8.60
CA LEU A 184 17.02 6.17 7.81
C LEU A 184 17.32 6.26 6.31
N ILE A 185 17.65 7.44 5.80
CA ILE A 185 18.05 7.66 4.41
C ILE A 185 19.31 6.86 4.07
N GLU A 186 20.33 6.89 4.93
CA GLU A 186 21.54 6.09 4.73
C GLU A 186 21.24 4.59 4.72
N THR A 187 20.38 4.11 5.65
CA THR A 187 19.95 2.70 5.66
C THR A 187 19.31 2.29 4.33
N VAL A 188 18.42 3.13 3.77
CA VAL A 188 17.77 2.84 2.48
C VAL A 188 18.79 2.87 1.33
N LYS A 189 19.71 3.84 1.31
CA LYS A 189 20.76 3.91 0.30
C LYS A 189 21.71 2.70 0.33
N GLU A 190 22.15 2.31 1.52
CA GLU A 190 23.05 1.17 1.72
C GLU A 190 22.37 -0.15 1.31
N SER A 191 21.07 -0.27 1.54
CA SER A 191 20.29 -1.41 1.05
C SER A 191 20.26 -1.49 -0.48
N GLY A 192 20.37 -0.37 -1.19
CA GLY A 192 20.20 -0.29 -2.64
C GLY A 192 18.73 -0.25 -3.08
N ALA A 193 17.79 -0.10 -2.15
CA ALA A 193 16.38 0.09 -2.46
C ALA A 193 16.13 1.43 -3.16
N VAL A 194 15.12 1.49 -4.03
CA VAL A 194 14.71 2.74 -4.71
C VAL A 194 14.02 3.72 -3.76
N GLY A 195 13.59 3.25 -2.60
CA GLY A 195 12.89 4.02 -1.61
C GLY A 195 12.40 3.18 -0.43
N ILE A 196 11.47 3.75 0.31
CA ILE A 196 10.87 3.14 1.50
C ILE A 196 9.39 2.81 1.26
N ASN A 197 8.94 1.66 1.78
CA ASN A 197 7.53 1.27 1.82
C ASN A 197 7.08 1.19 3.28
N CYS A 198 6.18 2.07 3.72
CA CYS A 198 5.85 2.21 5.13
C CYS A 198 4.38 2.53 5.38
N HIS A 199 3.93 2.28 6.63
CA HIS A 199 2.59 2.63 7.04
C HIS A 199 2.40 4.16 7.10
N TYR A 200 1.35 4.69 6.45
CA TYR A 200 1.13 6.13 6.21
C TYR A 200 1.02 6.99 7.47
N LYS A 201 0.57 6.42 8.61
CA LYS A 201 0.22 7.22 9.82
C LYS A 201 1.37 8.01 10.45
N ASN A 202 2.60 7.54 10.24
CA ASN A 202 3.78 8.19 10.81
C ASN A 202 4.60 8.95 9.75
N VAL A 203 4.14 8.99 8.51
CA VAL A 203 4.80 9.74 7.45
C VAL A 203 4.54 11.24 7.64
N THR A 204 5.58 12.05 7.44
CA THR A 204 5.52 13.51 7.56
C THR A 204 6.02 14.19 6.28
N GLU A 205 5.56 15.41 6.03
CA GLU A 205 6.05 16.23 4.90
C GLU A 205 7.58 16.38 4.95
N LYS A 206 8.14 16.59 6.15
CA LYS A 206 9.58 16.67 6.38
C LYS A 206 10.31 15.42 5.90
N MET A 207 9.78 14.24 6.23
CA MET A 207 10.34 12.96 5.80
C MET A 207 10.28 12.81 4.28
N VAL A 208 9.12 13.01 3.66
CA VAL A 208 8.95 12.88 2.21
C VAL A 208 9.90 13.81 1.47
N LYS A 209 10.01 15.08 1.93
CA LYS A 209 10.94 16.06 1.36
C LYS A 209 12.41 15.60 1.48
N ALA A 210 12.82 15.12 2.66
CA ALA A 210 14.18 14.66 2.89
C ALA A 210 14.54 13.46 1.99
N PHE A 211 13.61 12.51 1.81
CA PHE A 211 13.79 11.36 0.91
C PHE A 211 13.94 11.83 -0.54
N ARG A 212 13.06 12.69 -1.01
CA ARG A 212 13.11 13.25 -2.38
C ARG A 212 14.39 14.02 -2.67
N GLU A 213 14.87 14.84 -1.73
CA GLU A 213 16.16 15.56 -1.85
C GLU A 213 17.36 14.61 -1.96
N ASN A 214 17.20 13.35 -1.54
CA ASN A 214 18.20 12.30 -1.65
C ASN A 214 17.96 11.33 -2.83
N GLY A 215 17.00 11.62 -3.70
CA GLY A 215 16.66 10.77 -4.85
C GLY A 215 15.97 9.47 -4.49
N LEU A 216 15.34 9.39 -3.31
CA LEU A 216 14.63 8.22 -2.82
C LEU A 216 13.12 8.44 -2.85
N LEU A 217 12.37 7.38 -3.11
CA LEU A 217 10.92 7.37 -3.20
C LEU A 217 10.27 7.01 -1.84
N VAL A 218 9.05 7.50 -1.64
CA VAL A 218 8.22 7.15 -0.47
C VAL A 218 6.91 6.54 -0.95
N SER A 219 6.75 5.24 -0.71
CA SER A 219 5.51 4.48 -0.89
C SER A 219 4.82 4.28 0.45
N VAL A 220 3.50 4.47 0.48
CA VAL A 220 2.73 4.37 1.73
C VAL A 220 1.53 3.43 1.61
N TRP A 221 1.24 2.68 2.68
CA TRP A 221 0.17 1.70 2.76
C TRP A 221 -0.50 1.66 4.13
N THR A 222 -1.72 1.11 4.29
CA THR A 222 -2.77 0.99 3.29
C THR A 222 -3.77 2.10 3.57
N VAL A 223 -3.97 3.01 2.64
CA VAL A 223 -4.79 4.23 2.83
C VAL A 223 -6.17 3.97 2.23
N ASN A 224 -7.12 3.54 3.07
CA ASN A 224 -8.44 3.12 2.60
C ASN A 224 -9.56 4.15 2.84
N ASP A 225 -9.38 5.04 3.81
CA ASP A 225 -10.36 6.08 4.13
C ASP A 225 -10.16 7.31 3.25
N GLU A 226 -11.23 7.84 2.65
CA GLU A 226 -11.18 9.01 1.76
C GLU A 226 -10.55 10.23 2.43
N LYS A 227 -10.83 10.44 3.72
CA LYS A 227 -10.27 11.56 4.49
C LYS A 227 -8.75 11.38 4.69
N ASP A 228 -8.31 10.16 4.93
CA ASP A 228 -6.87 9.85 5.05
C ASP A 228 -6.18 9.96 3.68
N MET A 229 -6.85 9.63 2.56
CA MET A 229 -6.31 9.87 1.21
C MET A 229 -5.98 11.34 1.00
N TYR A 230 -6.92 12.26 1.29
CA TYR A 230 -6.66 13.70 1.19
C TYR A 230 -5.52 14.16 2.09
N LYS A 231 -5.43 13.66 3.34
CA LYS A 231 -4.33 14.00 4.27
C LYS A 231 -2.98 13.51 3.75
N VAL A 232 -2.94 12.30 3.24
CA VAL A 232 -1.70 11.70 2.73
C VAL A 232 -1.25 12.38 1.43
N LEU A 233 -2.17 12.76 0.54
CA LEU A 233 -1.86 13.52 -0.67
C LEU A 233 -1.22 14.89 -0.37
N GLN A 234 -1.57 15.54 0.77
CA GLN A 234 -0.91 16.76 1.22
C GLN A 234 0.58 16.57 1.54
N LEU A 235 0.99 15.34 1.89
CA LEU A 235 2.38 15.00 2.17
C LEU A 235 3.20 14.72 0.90
N GLN A 236 2.54 14.59 -0.25
CA GLN A 236 3.13 14.32 -1.56
C GLN A 236 4.00 13.04 -1.62
N PRO A 237 3.55 11.87 -1.14
CA PRO A 237 4.29 10.63 -1.36
C PRO A 237 4.39 10.32 -2.85
N ASP A 238 5.25 9.37 -3.21
CA ASP A 238 5.42 8.95 -4.60
C ASP A 238 4.47 7.81 -4.99
N ASN A 239 4.00 7.04 -4.00
CA ASN A 239 2.97 6.02 -4.19
C ASN A 239 2.03 5.93 -3.00
N ILE A 240 0.74 5.65 -3.28
CA ILE A 240 -0.28 5.32 -2.29
C ILE A 240 -0.89 3.97 -2.63
N THR A 241 -0.78 3.01 -1.72
CA THR A 241 -1.46 1.71 -1.82
C THR A 241 -2.81 1.78 -1.10
N THR A 242 -3.88 1.37 -1.79
CA THR A 242 -5.25 1.42 -1.28
C THR A 242 -6.10 0.24 -1.74
N ARG A 243 -7.10 -0.15 -0.92
CA ARG A 243 -8.17 -1.08 -1.33
C ARG A 243 -9.32 -0.38 -2.08
N ASN A 244 -9.30 0.96 -2.15
CA ASN A 244 -10.31 1.76 -2.84
C ASN A 244 -9.66 2.58 -3.98
N PRO A 245 -9.06 1.90 -5.00
CA PRO A 245 -8.39 2.57 -6.12
C PRO A 245 -9.35 3.41 -6.96
N ASP A 246 -10.63 3.05 -7.01
CA ASP A 246 -11.71 3.81 -7.64
C ASP A 246 -11.86 5.20 -6.99
N ILE A 247 -11.91 5.25 -5.64
CA ILE A 247 -12.02 6.52 -4.90
C ILE A 247 -10.76 7.36 -5.08
N LEU A 248 -9.57 6.75 -4.92
CA LEU A 248 -8.32 7.50 -5.06
C LEU A 248 -8.12 8.00 -6.49
N GLY A 249 -8.45 7.18 -7.50
CA GLY A 249 -8.41 7.57 -8.90
C GLY A 249 -9.30 8.77 -9.22
N ASP A 250 -10.48 8.87 -8.61
CA ASP A 250 -11.39 10.02 -8.76
C ASP A 250 -10.86 11.30 -8.06
N ILE A 251 -10.06 11.15 -7.00
CA ILE A 251 -9.45 12.30 -6.29
C ILE A 251 -8.27 12.89 -7.07
N VAL A 252 -7.45 12.05 -7.74
CA VAL A 252 -6.19 12.49 -8.36
C VAL A 252 -6.32 12.82 -9.86
N LYS A 253 -7.48 12.54 -10.47
CA LYS A 253 -7.82 12.93 -11.86
C LYS A 253 -8.31 14.36 -11.92
#